data_25254d992374fef9a3eea136a83bcc2c
#
_entry.id   25254d992374fef9a3eea136a83bcc2c
#
_cell.length_a   1.000
_cell.length_b   1.000
_cell.length_c   1.000
_cell.angle_alpha   90.00
_cell.angle_beta   90.00
_cell.angle_gamma   90.00
#
_symmetry.space_group_name_H-M   'P 1'
#
loop_
_entity.id
_entity.type
_entity.pdbx_description
1 polymer ?
#
loop_
_entity_poly.entity_id
_entity_poly.type
_entity_poly.pdbx_seq_one_letter_code
_entity_poly.pdbx_strand_id
1 'polypeptide(L)'
;PALISWVVCQQLGLDPQVAALGLPVPPHFPHLRFEDPCAGPSECVSSGCAMQLERVQQLVHRGRRLGRGLRRPLVLAESVPGGTTTALAVLTGLGLPVQALVSGSALHPPMALKQRLVSEGLSRLPCRRHLDAQALLAAVGDPFQALSTGILIGVLEADQPVLLAGGSQMAAVLALALHALTADRRQQLCDRVLIGTTAWLAAERLQAATPASSLMTLLGNLEQHYSVSVQAYAAGLRFSASRQPRLRDFEKGHVKEGVGAGGLALLAQWRGVSVNTLV
;
A
#
# COMPACT_ATOMS: atom_id res chain seq x y z
N PRO A 1 2.99 4.42 -14.11
CA PRO A 1 3.90 4.25 -12.95
C PRO A 1 5.03 3.28 -13.21
N ALA A 2 4.76 2.07 -13.77
CA ALA A 2 5.78 1.04 -13.99
C ALA A 2 7.02 1.53 -14.75
N LEU A 3 6.86 2.44 -15.72
CA LEU A 3 7.99 3.03 -16.43
C LEU A 3 8.89 3.86 -15.49
N ILE A 4 8.30 4.64 -14.58
CA ILE A 4 9.05 5.42 -13.59
C ILE A 4 9.86 4.46 -12.72
N SER A 5 9.21 3.43 -12.19
CA SER A 5 9.86 2.42 -11.34
C SER A 5 10.99 1.70 -12.08
N TRP A 6 10.76 1.33 -13.33
CA TRP A 6 11.76 0.68 -14.17
C TRP A 6 12.98 1.58 -14.41
N VAL A 7 12.77 2.85 -14.78
CA VAL A 7 13.86 3.82 -15.00
C VAL A 7 14.69 3.98 -13.72
N VAL A 8 14.05 4.13 -12.57
CA VAL A 8 14.75 4.23 -11.28
C VAL A 8 15.56 2.97 -10.98
N CYS A 9 14.98 1.78 -11.16
CA CYS A 9 15.70 0.53 -10.96
C CYS A 9 16.95 0.43 -11.85
N GLN A 10 16.84 0.84 -13.12
CA GLN A 10 18.00 0.88 -14.03
C GLN A 10 19.06 1.88 -13.55
N GLN A 11 18.67 3.10 -13.15
CA GLN A 11 19.59 4.14 -12.70
C GLN A 11 20.34 3.76 -11.42
N LEU A 12 19.68 3.04 -10.52
CA LEU A 12 20.24 2.64 -9.23
C LEU A 12 20.85 1.23 -9.22
N GLY A 13 20.79 0.49 -10.34
CA GLY A 13 21.24 -0.90 -10.41
C GLY A 13 20.45 -1.82 -9.48
N LEU A 14 19.15 -1.57 -9.32
CA LEU A 14 18.26 -2.40 -8.50
C LEU A 14 17.67 -3.54 -9.34
N ASP A 15 17.66 -4.73 -8.77
CA ASP A 15 16.99 -5.91 -9.33
C ASP A 15 15.76 -6.25 -8.48
N PRO A 16 14.55 -5.78 -8.88
CA PRO A 16 13.33 -5.97 -8.10
C PRO A 16 12.87 -7.42 -8.13
N GLN A 17 12.58 -7.98 -6.96
CA GLN A 17 11.95 -9.29 -6.84
C GLN A 17 10.42 -9.14 -6.90
N VAL A 18 9.79 -9.83 -7.83
CA VAL A 18 8.34 -9.81 -7.99
C VAL A 18 7.71 -10.96 -7.24
N ALA A 19 6.77 -10.67 -6.34
CA ALA A 19 5.93 -11.67 -5.69
C ALA A 19 4.62 -11.86 -6.48
N ALA A 20 4.38 -13.09 -6.95
CA ALA A 20 3.12 -13.45 -7.60
C ALA A 20 2.10 -13.84 -6.51
N LEU A 21 1.06 -13.02 -6.34
CA LEU A 21 0.02 -13.18 -5.33
C LEU A 21 -1.36 -13.04 -5.98
N GLY A 22 -2.20 -14.04 -5.81
CA GLY A 22 -3.58 -14.02 -6.30
C GLY A 22 -3.73 -13.86 -7.81
N LEU A 23 -2.71 -14.18 -8.58
CA LEU A 23 -2.73 -14.01 -10.03
C LEU A 23 -3.38 -15.22 -10.70
N PRO A 24 -4.37 -15.02 -11.62
CA PRO A 24 -4.95 -16.12 -12.39
C PRO A 24 -3.95 -16.71 -13.40
N VAL A 25 -2.98 -15.90 -13.84
CA VAL A 25 -1.89 -16.32 -14.73
C VAL A 25 -0.56 -15.85 -14.10
N PRO A 26 0.35 -16.77 -13.77
CA PRO A 26 1.65 -16.41 -13.21
C PRO A 26 2.51 -15.66 -14.23
N PRO A 27 3.43 -14.79 -13.77
CA PRO A 27 4.38 -14.11 -14.65
C PRO A 27 5.26 -15.10 -15.42
N HIS A 28 5.59 -14.79 -16.68
CA HIS A 28 6.49 -15.60 -17.52
C HIS A 28 7.99 -15.34 -17.25
N PHE A 29 8.32 -14.73 -16.13
CA PHE A 29 9.69 -14.44 -15.68
C PHE A 29 9.90 -14.94 -14.23
N PRO A 30 11.13 -15.04 -13.73
CA PRO A 30 11.41 -15.48 -12.37
C PRO A 30 10.68 -14.61 -11.34
N HIS A 31 9.96 -15.25 -10.42
CA HIS A 31 9.16 -14.58 -9.40
C HIS A 31 9.12 -15.38 -8.09
N LEU A 32 8.83 -14.71 -6.99
CA LEU A 32 8.63 -15.34 -5.69
C LEU A 32 7.22 -15.91 -5.57
N ARG A 33 7.11 -17.11 -5.03
CA ARG A 33 5.82 -17.78 -4.75
C ARG A 33 5.62 -17.90 -3.25
N PHE A 34 4.58 -17.27 -2.74
CA PHE A 34 4.20 -17.32 -1.34
C PHE A 34 2.91 -18.09 -1.09
N GLU A 35 2.24 -18.56 -2.14
CA GLU A 35 1.00 -19.33 -2.07
C GLU A 35 0.89 -20.30 -3.26
N ASP A 36 -0.11 -21.16 -3.23
CA ASP A 36 -0.43 -22.03 -4.35
C ASP A 36 -0.82 -21.18 -5.58
N PRO A 37 -0.29 -21.46 -6.77
CA PRO A 37 -0.70 -20.78 -8.00
C PRO A 37 -2.21 -20.85 -8.28
N CYS A 38 -2.89 -21.89 -7.79
CA CYS A 38 -4.34 -22.07 -7.94
C CYS A 38 -5.16 -21.27 -6.91
N ALA A 39 -4.52 -20.58 -5.95
CA ALA A 39 -5.24 -19.81 -4.93
C ALA A 39 -6.10 -18.69 -5.52
N GLY A 40 -5.70 -18.15 -6.69
CA GLY A 40 -6.44 -17.11 -7.40
C GLY A 40 -6.53 -15.76 -6.68
N PRO A 41 -7.25 -14.78 -7.25
CA PRO A 41 -7.49 -13.49 -6.61
C PRO A 41 -8.36 -13.64 -5.35
N SER A 42 -8.41 -12.60 -4.52
CA SER A 42 -9.44 -12.49 -3.48
C SER A 42 -10.82 -12.32 -4.11
N GLU A 43 -11.85 -12.79 -3.43
CA GLU A 43 -13.25 -12.52 -3.78
C GLU A 43 -13.57 -11.03 -3.62
N CYS A 44 -14.68 -10.60 -4.21
CA CYS A 44 -15.11 -9.21 -4.10
C CYS A 44 -15.27 -8.79 -2.63
N VAL A 45 -14.80 -7.60 -2.30
CA VAL A 45 -14.94 -7.01 -0.95
C VAL A 45 -16.37 -7.09 -0.42
N SER A 46 -17.38 -6.91 -1.29
CA SER A 46 -18.79 -6.96 -0.89
C SER A 46 -19.25 -8.33 -0.37
N SER A 47 -18.49 -9.40 -0.64
CA SER A 47 -18.81 -10.75 -0.13
C SER A 47 -18.66 -10.87 1.39
N GLY A 48 -17.81 -10.04 2.01
CA GLY A 48 -17.41 -10.21 3.41
C GLY A 48 -16.61 -11.48 3.68
N CYS A 49 -16.16 -12.19 2.63
CA CYS A 49 -15.38 -13.43 2.65
C CYS A 49 -14.34 -13.39 1.52
N ALA A 50 -13.46 -12.39 1.55
CA ALA A 50 -12.49 -12.13 0.48
C ALA A 50 -11.45 -13.27 0.33
N MET A 51 -11.06 -13.89 1.42
CA MET A 51 -10.13 -15.02 1.46
C MET A 51 -10.46 -15.99 2.59
N GLN A 52 -10.04 -17.24 2.46
CA GLN A 52 -10.09 -18.18 3.57
C GLN A 52 -9.10 -17.74 4.67
N LEU A 53 -9.49 -17.88 5.94
CA LEU A 53 -8.67 -17.43 7.08
C LEU A 53 -7.30 -18.14 7.10
N GLU A 54 -7.27 -19.43 6.78
CA GLU A 54 -6.05 -20.23 6.71
C GLU A 54 -5.07 -19.69 5.67
N ARG A 55 -5.57 -19.22 4.51
CA ARG A 55 -4.75 -18.56 3.48
C ARG A 55 -4.12 -17.29 4.02
N VAL A 56 -4.90 -16.46 4.70
CA VAL A 56 -4.41 -15.23 5.33
C VAL A 56 -3.32 -15.54 6.36
N GLN A 57 -3.57 -16.51 7.24
CA GLN A 57 -2.61 -16.95 8.27
C GLN A 57 -1.30 -17.41 7.65
N GLN A 58 -1.37 -18.20 6.59
CA GLN A 58 -0.18 -18.68 5.87
C GLN A 58 0.59 -17.51 5.23
N LEU A 59 -0.09 -16.58 4.58
CA LEU A 59 0.55 -15.41 3.96
C LEU A 59 1.22 -14.51 5.01
N VAL A 60 0.54 -14.21 6.11
CA VAL A 60 1.11 -13.44 7.23
C VAL A 60 2.33 -14.17 7.81
N HIS A 61 2.24 -15.48 8.04
CA HIS A 61 3.36 -16.25 8.54
C HIS A 61 4.57 -16.24 7.59
N ARG A 62 4.36 -16.45 6.29
CA ARG A 62 5.41 -16.42 5.27
C ARG A 62 6.02 -15.01 5.14
N GLY A 63 5.18 -13.98 5.17
CA GLY A 63 5.62 -12.59 5.20
C GLY A 63 6.50 -12.29 6.41
N ARG A 64 6.10 -12.71 7.61
CA ARG A 64 6.89 -12.54 8.84
C ARG A 64 8.24 -13.26 8.77
N ARG A 65 8.26 -14.47 8.22
CA ARG A 65 9.54 -15.19 7.98
C ARG A 65 10.44 -14.44 7.01
N LEU A 66 9.89 -13.91 5.91
CA LEU A 66 10.65 -13.10 4.96
C LEU A 66 11.22 -11.86 5.65
N GLY A 67 10.38 -11.08 6.34
CA GLY A 67 10.79 -9.87 7.06
C GLY A 67 11.89 -10.13 8.07
N ARG A 68 11.78 -11.18 8.89
CA ARG A 68 12.82 -11.61 9.85
C ARG A 68 14.15 -12.01 9.18
N GLY A 69 14.07 -12.52 7.95
CA GLY A 69 15.23 -12.94 7.17
C GLY A 69 16.02 -11.79 6.55
N LEU A 70 15.46 -10.58 6.49
CA LEU A 70 16.11 -9.44 5.86
C LEU A 70 17.39 -9.03 6.60
N ARG A 71 18.38 -8.65 5.81
CA ARG A 71 19.69 -8.15 6.29
C ARG A 71 20.03 -6.80 5.67
N ARG A 72 19.10 -6.22 4.93
CA ARG A 72 19.24 -4.93 4.23
C ARG A 72 17.90 -4.22 4.25
N PRO A 73 17.88 -2.88 4.09
CA PRO A 73 16.64 -2.12 3.90
C PRO A 73 15.77 -2.70 2.79
N LEU A 74 14.46 -2.67 2.99
CA LEU A 74 13.48 -3.12 2.01
C LEU A 74 12.75 -1.94 1.38
N VAL A 75 12.58 -1.96 0.07
CA VAL A 75 11.55 -1.18 -0.61
C VAL A 75 10.39 -2.11 -0.95
N LEU A 76 9.22 -1.83 -0.43
CA LEU A 76 8.00 -2.59 -0.68
C LEU A 76 7.06 -1.78 -1.58
N ALA A 77 6.69 -2.35 -2.72
CA ALA A 77 5.79 -1.75 -3.69
C ALA A 77 4.69 -2.74 -4.09
N GLU A 78 3.61 -2.24 -4.71
CA GLU A 78 2.49 -3.07 -5.11
C GLU A 78 1.97 -2.74 -6.52
N SER A 79 1.29 -3.74 -7.11
CA SER A 79 0.49 -3.59 -8.32
C SER A 79 -0.75 -4.47 -8.17
N VAL A 80 -1.75 -3.97 -7.42
CA VAL A 80 -2.97 -4.71 -7.07
C VAL A 80 -4.17 -4.09 -7.77
N PRO A 81 -4.76 -4.74 -8.78
CA PRO A 81 -6.01 -4.28 -9.36
C PRO A 81 -7.12 -4.20 -8.28
N GLY A 82 -7.79 -3.04 -8.19
CA GLY A 82 -8.81 -2.82 -7.16
C GLY A 82 -8.27 -2.56 -5.74
N GLY A 83 -6.95 -2.56 -5.52
CA GLY A 83 -6.31 -2.44 -4.21
C GLY A 83 -6.67 -1.19 -3.41
N THR A 84 -7.07 -0.10 -4.07
CA THR A 84 -7.60 1.07 -3.34
C THR A 84 -8.97 0.79 -2.69
N THR A 85 -9.74 -0.21 -3.19
CA THR A 85 -11.02 -0.60 -2.58
C THR A 85 -10.76 -1.51 -1.37
N THR A 86 -9.86 -2.48 -1.48
CA THR A 86 -9.44 -3.31 -0.33
C THR A 86 -8.76 -2.49 0.75
N ALA A 87 -7.93 -1.49 0.38
CA ALA A 87 -7.36 -0.53 1.33
C ALA A 87 -8.45 0.27 2.08
N LEU A 88 -9.43 0.82 1.36
CA LEU A 88 -10.58 1.50 1.99
C LEU A 88 -11.34 0.57 2.94
N ALA A 89 -11.53 -0.69 2.55
CA ALA A 89 -12.28 -1.66 3.34
C ALA A 89 -11.57 -2.01 4.66
N VAL A 90 -10.27 -2.32 4.62
CA VAL A 90 -9.53 -2.66 5.84
C VAL A 90 -9.37 -1.44 6.75
N LEU A 91 -9.08 -0.25 6.22
CA LEU A 91 -8.98 0.97 7.03
C LEU A 91 -10.31 1.31 7.72
N THR A 92 -11.43 1.19 7.00
CA THR A 92 -12.77 1.38 7.56
C THR A 92 -13.07 0.30 8.62
N GLY A 93 -12.71 -0.95 8.34
CA GLY A 93 -12.91 -2.08 9.27
C GLY A 93 -12.09 -1.95 10.56
N LEU A 94 -10.91 -1.34 10.49
CA LEU A 94 -10.07 -0.99 11.65
C LEU A 94 -10.63 0.20 12.45
N GLY A 95 -11.70 0.86 11.97
CA GLY A 95 -12.33 1.97 12.67
C GLY A 95 -11.72 3.35 12.38
N LEU A 96 -10.85 3.47 11.37
CA LEU A 96 -10.31 4.77 10.98
C LEU A 96 -11.35 5.60 10.19
N PRO A 97 -11.46 6.91 10.44
CA PRO A 97 -12.33 7.81 9.70
C PRO A 97 -11.71 8.14 8.32
N VAL A 98 -11.95 7.26 7.35
CA VAL A 98 -11.30 7.33 6.02
C VAL A 98 -12.27 7.61 4.88
N GLN A 99 -13.50 8.02 5.17
CA GLN A 99 -14.47 8.38 4.13
C GLN A 99 -13.90 9.46 3.22
N ALA A 100 -13.96 9.21 1.90
CA ALA A 100 -13.45 10.10 0.86
C ALA A 100 -11.95 10.47 0.98
N LEU A 101 -11.13 9.66 1.66
CA LEU A 101 -9.67 9.86 1.73
C LEU A 101 -8.88 8.90 0.83
N VAL A 102 -9.50 7.81 0.36
CA VAL A 102 -8.86 6.80 -0.49
C VAL A 102 -9.40 6.89 -1.91
N SER A 103 -8.63 7.50 -2.80
CA SER A 103 -9.01 7.68 -4.21
C SER A 103 -8.74 6.45 -5.07
N GLY A 104 -8.46 6.63 -6.33
CA GLY A 104 -8.08 5.61 -7.30
C GLY A 104 -7.27 6.23 -8.43
N SER A 105 -6.85 5.38 -9.36
CA SER A 105 -6.00 5.81 -10.49
C SER A 105 -6.77 6.60 -11.58
N ALA A 106 -8.09 6.53 -11.59
CA ALA A 106 -8.91 7.29 -12.54
C ALA A 106 -8.98 8.78 -12.15
N LEU A 107 -9.20 9.64 -13.15
CA LEU A 107 -9.44 11.08 -12.92
C LEU A 107 -10.68 11.29 -12.02
N HIS A 108 -11.74 10.54 -12.30
CA HIS A 108 -12.97 10.51 -11.51
C HIS A 108 -13.18 9.10 -10.93
N PRO A 109 -12.57 8.79 -9.77
CA PRO A 109 -12.72 7.48 -9.16
C PRO A 109 -14.18 7.21 -8.80
N PRO A 110 -14.69 5.96 -8.93
CA PRO A 110 -16.07 5.62 -8.62
C PRO A 110 -16.30 5.52 -7.10
N MET A 111 -16.22 6.65 -6.41
CA MET A 111 -16.23 6.71 -4.94
C MET A 111 -17.49 6.11 -4.33
N ALA A 112 -18.66 6.38 -4.91
CA ALA A 112 -19.94 5.82 -4.44
C ALA A 112 -19.98 4.29 -4.55
N LEU A 113 -19.46 3.73 -5.66
CA LEU A 113 -19.37 2.28 -5.83
C LEU A 113 -18.43 1.67 -4.80
N LYS A 114 -17.25 2.23 -4.60
CA LYS A 114 -16.29 1.77 -3.59
C LYS A 114 -16.91 1.76 -2.19
N GLN A 115 -17.57 2.87 -1.82
CA GLN A 115 -18.23 2.99 -0.52
C GLN A 115 -19.31 1.94 -0.32
N ARG A 116 -20.14 1.70 -1.34
CA ARG A 116 -21.19 0.67 -1.32
C ARG A 116 -20.59 -0.72 -1.10
N LEU A 117 -19.61 -1.13 -1.92
CA LEU A 117 -18.97 -2.45 -1.81
C LEU A 117 -18.34 -2.67 -0.44
N VAL A 118 -17.67 -1.65 0.10
CA VAL A 118 -17.07 -1.69 1.43
C VAL A 118 -18.14 -1.83 2.52
N SER A 119 -19.22 -1.03 2.43
CA SER A 119 -20.31 -1.10 3.41
C SER A 119 -21.01 -2.46 3.38
N GLU A 120 -21.26 -3.02 2.20
CA GLU A 120 -21.84 -4.35 2.03
C GLU A 120 -20.96 -5.44 2.66
N GLY A 121 -19.65 -5.45 2.37
CA GLY A 121 -18.73 -6.43 2.93
C GLY A 121 -18.63 -6.35 4.45
N LEU A 122 -18.43 -5.14 4.97
CA LEU A 122 -18.30 -4.94 6.42
C LEU A 122 -19.61 -5.18 7.18
N SER A 123 -20.79 -5.04 6.56
CA SER A 123 -22.07 -5.34 7.20
C SER A 123 -22.28 -6.84 7.46
N ARG A 124 -21.55 -7.70 6.75
CA ARG A 124 -21.61 -9.16 6.91
C ARG A 124 -20.77 -9.68 8.10
N LEU A 125 -19.95 -8.81 8.70
CA LEU A 125 -19.11 -9.18 9.85
C LEU A 125 -19.93 -9.21 11.15
N PRO A 126 -19.83 -10.26 11.96
CA PRO A 126 -20.68 -10.47 13.14
C PRO A 126 -20.45 -9.45 14.24
N CYS A 127 -19.25 -8.92 14.39
CA CYS A 127 -18.92 -7.86 15.33
C CYS A 127 -17.66 -7.10 14.88
N ARG A 128 -17.72 -5.76 14.86
CA ARG A 128 -16.59 -4.92 14.42
C ARG A 128 -15.61 -4.58 15.57
N ARG A 129 -16.04 -4.69 16.84
CA ARG A 129 -15.29 -4.11 17.96
C ARG A 129 -14.00 -4.84 18.36
N HIS A 130 -13.79 -6.08 17.89
CA HIS A 130 -12.64 -6.91 18.29
C HIS A 130 -12.15 -7.83 17.16
N LEU A 131 -12.33 -7.43 15.90
CA LEU A 131 -11.77 -8.18 14.79
C LEU A 131 -10.24 -8.04 14.81
N ASP A 132 -9.53 -9.15 14.90
CA ASP A 132 -8.10 -9.13 14.67
C ASP A 132 -7.77 -8.83 13.19
N ALA A 133 -6.53 -8.43 12.92
CA ALA A 133 -6.11 -8.06 11.57
C ALA A 133 -6.29 -9.19 10.55
N GLN A 134 -6.13 -10.45 10.96
CA GLN A 134 -6.24 -11.61 10.05
C GLN A 134 -7.70 -11.92 9.71
N ALA A 135 -8.59 -11.84 10.69
CA ALA A 135 -10.02 -11.99 10.46
C ALA A 135 -10.57 -10.86 9.54
N LEU A 136 -10.11 -9.64 9.74
CA LEU A 136 -10.47 -8.51 8.86
C LEU A 136 -9.93 -8.70 7.44
N LEU A 137 -8.68 -9.15 7.29
CA LEU A 137 -8.09 -9.48 6.00
C LEU A 137 -8.84 -10.61 5.28
N ALA A 138 -9.27 -11.64 6.01
CA ALA A 138 -10.07 -12.73 5.45
C ALA A 138 -11.43 -12.23 4.93
N ALA A 139 -12.02 -11.27 5.60
CA ALA A 139 -13.32 -10.71 5.23
C ALA A 139 -13.25 -9.75 4.03
N VAL A 140 -12.32 -8.80 4.02
CA VAL A 140 -12.33 -7.67 3.07
C VAL A 140 -10.95 -7.28 2.51
N GLY A 141 -9.90 -8.04 2.81
CA GLY A 141 -8.55 -7.76 2.36
C GLY A 141 -8.17 -8.41 1.04
N ASP A 142 -6.87 -8.39 0.76
CA ASP A 142 -6.26 -9.04 -0.40
C ASP A 142 -4.94 -9.73 -0.03
N PRO A 143 -4.40 -10.64 -0.89
CA PRO A 143 -3.19 -11.40 -0.61
C PRO A 143 -1.95 -10.52 -0.39
N PHE A 144 -1.84 -9.37 -1.08
CA PHE A 144 -0.74 -8.43 -0.89
C PHE A 144 -0.76 -7.85 0.53
N GLN A 145 -1.93 -7.40 1.01
CA GLN A 145 -2.07 -6.86 2.36
C GLN A 145 -1.69 -7.90 3.43
N ALA A 146 -2.13 -9.16 3.25
CA ALA A 146 -1.82 -10.23 4.18
C ALA A 146 -0.30 -10.52 4.27
N LEU A 147 0.36 -10.71 3.12
CA LEU A 147 1.80 -10.96 3.06
C LEU A 147 2.58 -9.75 3.64
N SER A 148 2.22 -8.55 3.23
CA SER A 148 2.93 -7.31 3.61
C SER A 148 2.77 -6.98 5.09
N THR A 149 1.61 -7.23 5.70
CA THR A 149 1.42 -7.14 7.14
C THR A 149 2.41 -8.04 7.89
N GLY A 150 2.55 -9.28 7.44
CA GLY A 150 3.54 -10.21 7.97
C GLY A 150 4.97 -9.69 7.80
N ILE A 151 5.33 -9.17 6.61
CA ILE A 151 6.65 -8.60 6.34
C ILE A 151 6.97 -7.50 7.35
N LEU A 152 6.05 -6.55 7.60
CA LEU A 152 6.29 -5.45 8.54
C LEU A 152 6.52 -5.94 9.98
N ILE A 153 5.76 -6.93 10.43
CA ILE A 153 5.97 -7.54 11.75
C ILE A 153 7.36 -8.20 11.81
N GLY A 154 7.77 -8.92 10.77
CA GLY A 154 9.07 -9.57 10.70
C GLY A 154 10.25 -8.59 10.60
N VAL A 155 10.06 -7.49 9.89
CA VAL A 155 11.04 -6.40 9.76
C VAL A 155 11.32 -5.73 11.10
N LEU A 156 10.28 -5.49 11.91
CA LEU A 156 10.44 -4.99 13.28
C LEU A 156 11.30 -5.95 14.12
N GLU A 157 11.12 -7.26 13.94
CA GLU A 157 11.92 -8.27 14.65
C GLU A 157 13.36 -8.33 14.17
N ALA A 158 13.63 -8.00 12.90
CA ALA A 158 14.96 -7.97 12.29
C ALA A 158 15.67 -6.61 12.45
N ASP A 159 14.99 -5.62 13.02
CA ASP A 159 15.48 -4.24 13.17
C ASP A 159 15.92 -3.61 11.82
N GLN A 160 15.18 -3.88 10.75
CA GLN A 160 15.49 -3.37 9.40
C GLN A 160 14.56 -2.23 9.01
N PRO A 161 15.06 -1.19 8.31
CA PRO A 161 14.19 -0.14 7.77
C PRO A 161 13.44 -0.58 6.51
N VAL A 162 12.23 -0.02 6.34
CA VAL A 162 11.37 -0.26 5.17
C VAL A 162 10.89 1.04 4.57
N LEU A 163 11.05 1.17 3.25
CA LEU A 163 10.36 2.17 2.45
C LEU A 163 9.08 1.53 1.86
N LEU A 164 7.93 1.93 2.36
CA LEU A 164 6.63 1.62 1.77
C LEU A 164 6.40 2.55 0.58
N ALA A 165 6.64 2.05 -0.63
CA ALA A 165 6.57 2.82 -1.85
C ALA A 165 5.14 2.81 -2.42
N GLY A 166 4.37 3.85 -2.13
CA GLY A 166 2.97 3.96 -2.52
C GLY A 166 2.19 4.97 -1.69
N GLY A 167 0.88 4.82 -1.64
CA GLY A 167 -0.02 5.75 -0.94
C GLY A 167 -0.96 5.04 0.04
N SER A 168 -2.27 5.17 -0.19
CA SER A 168 -3.31 4.65 0.70
C SER A 168 -3.23 3.13 0.93
N GLN A 169 -2.75 2.35 -0.03
CA GLN A 169 -2.54 0.91 0.15
C GLN A 169 -1.40 0.63 1.13
N MET A 170 -0.33 1.41 1.09
CA MET A 170 0.77 1.31 2.05
C MET A 170 0.36 1.77 3.46
N ALA A 171 -0.47 2.80 3.55
CA ALA A 171 -1.09 3.21 4.81
C ALA A 171 -1.99 2.10 5.39
N ALA A 172 -2.74 1.37 4.54
CA ALA A 172 -3.55 0.23 4.98
C ALA A 172 -2.70 -0.93 5.51
N VAL A 173 -1.61 -1.27 4.83
CA VAL A 173 -0.65 -2.30 5.29
C VAL A 173 -0.01 -1.90 6.62
N LEU A 174 0.39 -0.64 6.78
CA LEU A 174 0.93 -0.14 8.04
C LEU A 174 -0.13 -0.22 9.16
N ALA A 175 -1.36 0.23 8.90
CA ALA A 175 -2.46 0.16 9.86
C ALA A 175 -2.74 -1.27 10.34
N LEU A 176 -2.76 -2.25 9.42
CA LEU A 176 -2.92 -3.67 9.74
C LEU A 176 -1.80 -4.20 10.64
N ALA A 177 -0.55 -3.83 10.33
CA ALA A 177 0.60 -4.23 11.14
C ALA A 177 0.55 -3.60 12.54
N LEU A 178 0.20 -2.30 12.64
CA LEU A 178 0.02 -1.61 13.93
C LEU A 178 -1.11 -2.21 14.75
N HIS A 179 -2.21 -2.62 14.10
CA HIS A 179 -3.33 -3.28 14.76
C HIS A 179 -2.95 -4.65 15.33
N ALA A 180 -2.09 -5.40 14.64
CA ALA A 180 -1.61 -6.70 15.08
C ALA A 180 -0.54 -6.62 16.19
N LEU A 181 0.02 -5.44 16.47
CA LEU A 181 1.05 -5.22 17.48
C LEU A 181 0.46 -4.68 18.79
N THR A 182 1.12 -5.01 19.90
CA THR A 182 0.88 -4.38 21.20
C THR A 182 1.26 -2.90 21.16
N ALA A 183 0.62 -2.08 22.01
CA ALA A 183 0.77 -0.62 21.96
C ALA A 183 2.23 -0.16 22.10
N ASP A 184 3.01 -0.81 22.95
CA ASP A 184 4.43 -0.53 23.19
C ASP A 184 5.35 -0.77 21.97
N ARG A 185 4.91 -1.63 21.03
CA ARG A 185 5.69 -1.95 19.84
C ARG A 185 5.31 -1.12 18.59
N ARG A 186 4.19 -0.39 18.64
CA ARG A 186 3.68 0.35 17.49
C ARG A 186 4.61 1.46 17.02
N GLN A 187 5.10 2.28 17.95
CA GLN A 187 6.05 3.34 17.61
C GLN A 187 7.37 2.76 17.11
N GLN A 188 7.84 1.67 17.69
CA GLN A 188 9.05 0.98 17.22
C GLN A 188 8.94 0.57 15.74
N LEU A 189 7.76 0.11 15.28
CA LEU A 189 7.53 -0.17 13.86
C LEU A 189 7.55 1.12 13.03
N CYS A 190 6.89 2.19 13.49
CA CYS A 190 6.87 3.47 12.79
C CYS A 190 8.27 4.08 12.64
N ASP A 191 9.16 3.88 13.61
CA ASP A 191 10.56 4.33 13.55
C ASP A 191 11.40 3.59 12.49
N ARG A 192 10.92 2.45 11.99
CA ARG A 192 11.56 1.65 10.92
C ARG A 192 10.88 1.79 9.57
N VAL A 193 9.70 2.39 9.53
CA VAL A 193 8.88 2.49 8.32
C VAL A 193 8.80 3.92 7.85
N LEU A 194 8.98 4.10 6.55
CA LEU A 194 8.78 5.37 5.88
C LEU A 194 7.84 5.17 4.68
N ILE A 195 6.85 6.04 4.52
CA ILE A 195 5.99 6.04 3.34
C ILE A 195 6.58 6.99 2.30
N GLY A 196 6.87 6.49 1.10
CA GLY A 196 7.34 7.27 -0.04
C GLY A 196 6.31 7.29 -1.14
N THR A 197 5.88 8.46 -1.59
CA THR A 197 4.82 8.59 -2.59
C THR A 197 5.15 9.63 -3.67
N THR A 198 4.28 9.75 -4.67
CA THR A 198 4.40 10.79 -5.70
C THR A 198 3.88 12.13 -5.18
N ALA A 199 4.39 13.22 -5.75
CA ALA A 199 3.91 14.57 -5.45
C ALA A 199 2.44 14.76 -5.90
N TRP A 200 1.97 14.03 -6.91
CA TRP A 200 0.57 14.11 -7.37
C TRP A 200 -0.39 13.53 -6.34
N LEU A 201 -0.06 12.37 -5.75
CA LEU A 201 -0.88 11.78 -4.70
C LEU A 201 -0.77 12.58 -3.39
N ALA A 202 0.43 13.05 -3.04
CA ALA A 202 0.65 13.87 -1.86
C ALA A 202 -0.12 15.21 -1.91
N ALA A 203 -0.40 15.75 -3.10
CA ALA A 203 -1.15 16.97 -3.29
C ALA A 203 -2.65 16.76 -3.50
N GLU A 204 -3.12 15.53 -3.66
CA GLU A 204 -4.51 15.22 -3.99
C GLU A 204 -5.47 15.62 -2.86
N ARG A 205 -6.55 16.32 -3.23
CA ARG A 205 -7.63 16.72 -2.33
C ARG A 205 -8.96 16.19 -2.85
N LEU A 206 -9.48 15.17 -2.20
CA LEU A 206 -10.80 14.58 -2.52
C LEU A 206 -11.93 15.33 -1.84
N GLN A 207 -11.64 16.06 -0.76
CA GLN A 207 -12.58 16.92 -0.05
C GLN A 207 -12.10 18.37 -0.16
N ALA A 208 -12.87 19.19 -0.86
CA ALA A 208 -12.53 20.61 -1.06
C ALA A 208 -12.48 21.43 0.24
N ALA A 209 -13.18 20.99 1.28
CA ALA A 209 -13.28 21.70 2.56
C ALA A 209 -12.05 21.50 3.48
N THR A 210 -11.17 20.54 3.20
CA THR A 210 -9.98 20.30 4.04
C THR A 210 -8.75 20.95 3.46
N PRO A 211 -7.96 21.71 4.26
CA PRO A 211 -6.73 22.35 3.78
C PRO A 211 -5.61 21.33 3.47
N ALA A 212 -5.59 20.21 4.20
CA ALA A 212 -4.63 19.14 4.01
C ALA A 212 -5.00 18.22 2.83
N SER A 213 -4.02 17.56 2.23
CA SER A 213 -4.27 16.53 1.23
C SER A 213 -4.96 15.31 1.84
N SER A 214 -5.64 14.54 1.00
CA SER A 214 -6.36 13.34 1.44
C SER A 214 -5.43 12.30 2.08
N LEU A 215 -4.21 12.13 1.54
CA LEU A 215 -3.22 11.22 2.12
C LEU A 215 -2.69 11.73 3.47
N MET A 216 -2.40 13.04 3.60
CA MET A 216 -1.97 13.60 4.88
C MET A 216 -3.05 13.46 5.95
N THR A 217 -4.31 13.71 5.59
CA THR A 217 -5.45 13.51 6.52
C THR A 217 -5.57 12.04 6.92
N LEU A 218 -5.42 11.12 5.97
CA LEU A 218 -5.42 9.68 6.26
C LEU A 218 -4.31 9.28 7.25
N LEU A 219 -3.09 9.75 7.02
CA LEU A 219 -1.95 9.46 7.91
C LEU A 219 -2.15 10.08 9.30
N GLY A 220 -2.63 11.32 9.40
CA GLY A 220 -2.98 11.94 10.67
C GLY A 220 -4.05 11.18 11.45
N ASN A 221 -5.07 10.65 10.76
CA ASN A 221 -6.08 9.79 11.39
C ASN A 221 -5.47 8.47 11.91
N LEU A 222 -4.51 7.91 11.17
CA LEU A 222 -3.78 6.71 11.59
C LEU A 222 -2.91 7.00 12.82
N GLU A 223 -2.16 8.10 12.82
CA GLU A 223 -1.34 8.54 13.96
C GLU A 223 -2.18 8.72 15.22
N GLN A 224 -3.31 9.41 15.10
CA GLN A 224 -4.24 9.62 16.21
C GLN A 224 -4.83 8.30 16.72
N HIS A 225 -5.24 7.41 15.82
CA HIS A 225 -5.90 6.14 16.16
C HIS A 225 -4.97 5.18 16.92
N TYR A 226 -3.70 5.11 16.52
CA TYR A 226 -2.72 4.21 17.13
C TYR A 226 -1.77 4.89 18.13
N SER A 227 -1.88 6.21 18.31
CA SER A 227 -0.98 7.03 19.15
C SER A 227 0.49 6.87 18.75
N VAL A 228 0.77 7.04 17.47
CA VAL A 228 2.11 6.93 16.86
C VAL A 228 2.41 8.14 16.00
N SER A 229 3.69 8.30 15.61
CA SER A 229 4.12 9.26 14.58
C SER A 229 4.62 8.51 13.34
N VAL A 230 4.16 8.91 12.16
CA VAL A 230 4.47 8.26 10.87
C VAL A 230 5.26 9.21 9.98
N GLN A 231 6.36 8.73 9.44
CA GLN A 231 7.15 9.49 8.47
C GLN A 231 6.65 9.23 7.04
N ALA A 232 6.37 10.31 6.29
CA ALA A 232 5.97 10.23 4.90
C ALA A 232 6.60 11.36 4.08
N TYR A 233 7.07 11.03 2.88
CA TYR A 233 7.70 11.97 1.96
C TYR A 233 7.17 11.78 0.54
N ALA A 234 7.16 12.85 -0.22
CA ALA A 234 6.80 12.83 -1.62
C ALA A 234 8.02 13.10 -2.50
N ALA A 235 8.16 12.32 -3.58
CA ALA A 235 9.16 12.61 -4.60
C ALA A 235 8.83 13.93 -5.33
N GLY A 236 9.83 14.74 -5.60
CA GLY A 236 9.69 16.02 -6.32
C GLY A 236 9.49 15.86 -7.85
N LEU A 237 9.19 14.65 -8.33
CA LEU A 237 9.04 14.36 -9.75
C LEU A 237 7.82 15.08 -10.34
N ARG A 238 8.01 15.76 -11.50
CA ARG A 238 6.98 16.43 -12.28
C ARG A 238 7.20 16.20 -13.77
N PHE A 239 6.11 16.11 -14.52
CA PHE A 239 6.15 15.87 -15.98
C PHE A 239 5.59 17.01 -16.80
N SER A 240 5.39 18.18 -16.22
CA SER A 240 4.87 19.37 -16.94
C SER A 240 5.68 19.73 -18.18
N ALA A 241 7.02 19.60 -18.10
CA ALA A 241 7.95 19.87 -19.20
C ALA A 241 8.22 18.65 -20.10
N SER A 242 7.66 17.48 -19.84
CA SER A 242 7.91 16.27 -20.63
C SER A 242 7.37 16.40 -22.04
N ARG A 243 8.14 15.94 -23.03
CA ARG A 243 7.72 15.84 -24.44
C ARG A 243 6.69 14.73 -24.67
N GLN A 244 6.58 13.77 -23.73
CA GLN A 244 5.66 12.63 -23.82
C GLN A 244 4.27 13.01 -23.28
N PRO A 245 3.22 13.09 -24.13
CA PRO A 245 1.89 13.50 -23.70
C PRO A 245 1.33 12.63 -22.56
N ARG A 246 1.58 11.31 -22.60
CA ARG A 246 1.09 10.36 -21.58
C ARG A 246 1.74 10.58 -20.21
N LEU A 247 2.96 11.09 -20.13
CA LEU A 247 3.57 11.48 -18.86
C LEU A 247 2.93 12.76 -18.31
N ARG A 248 2.58 13.73 -19.18
CA ARG A 248 1.85 14.94 -18.75
C ARG A 248 0.45 14.64 -18.20
N ASP A 249 -0.12 13.46 -18.47
CA ASP A 249 -1.41 13.08 -17.91
C ASP A 249 -1.36 12.86 -16.38
N PHE A 250 -0.18 12.58 -15.81
CA PHE A 250 0.02 12.59 -14.36
C PHE A 250 -0.31 13.97 -13.75
N GLU A 251 0.09 15.07 -14.43
CA GLU A 251 -0.21 16.44 -13.96
C GLU A 251 -1.71 16.77 -14.00
N LYS A 252 -2.48 16.06 -14.80
CA LYS A 252 -3.93 16.17 -14.87
C LYS A 252 -4.66 15.29 -13.85
N GLY A 253 -3.94 14.51 -13.04
CA GLY A 253 -4.49 13.64 -12.02
C GLY A 253 -4.84 12.22 -12.48
N HIS A 254 -4.38 11.82 -13.67
CA HIS A 254 -4.45 10.40 -14.09
C HIS A 254 -3.29 9.62 -13.45
N VAL A 255 -3.60 8.41 -12.96
CA VAL A 255 -2.58 7.44 -12.46
C VAL A 255 -1.57 8.09 -11.52
N LYS A 256 -2.02 8.52 -10.37
CA LYS A 256 -1.22 9.32 -9.42
C LYS A 256 -0.09 8.54 -8.75
N GLU A 257 -0.26 7.24 -8.56
CA GLU A 257 0.69 6.34 -7.90
C GLU A 257 0.51 4.90 -8.41
N GLY A 258 1.44 4.00 -8.08
CA GLY A 258 1.42 2.57 -8.36
C GLY A 258 2.80 2.02 -8.69
N VAL A 259 2.98 0.74 -8.48
CA VAL A 259 4.25 0.02 -8.71
C VAL A 259 5.43 0.68 -7.97
N GLY A 260 5.16 1.43 -6.91
CA GLY A 260 6.17 2.09 -6.10
C GLY A 260 6.81 3.33 -6.74
N ALA A 261 6.18 3.93 -7.75
CA ALA A 261 6.76 5.03 -8.52
C ALA A 261 7.27 6.18 -7.66
N GLY A 262 6.47 6.62 -6.66
CA GLY A 262 6.85 7.72 -5.78
C GLY A 262 7.99 7.37 -4.84
N GLY A 263 7.92 6.23 -4.16
CA GLY A 263 8.96 5.80 -3.23
C GLY A 263 10.28 5.51 -3.92
N LEU A 264 10.26 4.89 -5.09
CA LEU A 264 11.46 4.65 -5.89
C LEU A 264 12.06 5.97 -6.42
N ALA A 265 11.24 6.90 -6.92
CA ALA A 265 11.72 8.22 -7.32
C ALA A 265 12.33 9.00 -6.15
N LEU A 266 11.74 8.90 -4.95
CA LEU A 266 12.30 9.49 -3.73
C LEU A 266 13.66 8.86 -3.39
N LEU A 267 13.77 7.55 -3.46
CA LEU A 267 15.04 6.83 -3.25
C LEU A 267 16.12 7.28 -4.25
N ALA A 268 15.75 7.45 -5.53
CA ALA A 268 16.67 7.96 -6.55
C ALA A 268 17.17 9.37 -6.19
N GLN A 269 16.29 10.26 -5.76
CA GLN A 269 16.65 11.62 -5.32
C GLN A 269 17.61 11.58 -4.11
N TRP A 270 17.36 10.74 -3.12
CA TRP A 270 18.26 10.58 -1.98
C TRP A 270 19.65 10.01 -2.36
N ARG A 271 19.70 9.28 -3.47
CA ARG A 271 20.96 8.78 -4.05
C ARG A 271 21.61 9.77 -5.02
N GLY A 272 21.11 11.01 -5.11
CA GLY A 272 21.69 12.07 -5.92
C GLY A 272 21.32 12.01 -7.41
N VAL A 273 20.39 11.14 -7.82
CA VAL A 273 19.88 11.14 -9.20
C VAL A 273 19.03 12.39 -9.42
N SER A 274 19.38 13.18 -10.42
CA SER A 274 18.63 14.40 -10.72
C SER A 274 17.23 14.09 -11.22
N VAL A 275 16.24 14.95 -10.89
CA VAL A 275 14.86 14.82 -11.41
C VAL A 275 14.86 14.83 -12.95
N ASN A 276 15.73 15.62 -13.58
CA ASN A 276 15.84 15.70 -15.05
C ASN A 276 16.27 14.37 -15.69
N THR A 277 16.96 13.51 -14.95
CA THR A 277 17.36 12.18 -15.42
C THR A 277 16.18 11.20 -15.40
N LEU A 278 15.15 11.47 -14.58
CA LEU A 278 13.97 10.63 -14.42
C LEU A 278 12.79 11.06 -15.31
N VAL A 279 12.89 12.18 -16.02
CA VAL A 279 11.89 12.79 -16.90
C VAL A 279 12.26 12.60 -18.37
#